data_818ef9cd7e80be0fe668ad37f94f8478
#
_entry.id   818ef9cd7e80be0fe668ad37f94f8478
#
_cell.length_a   1.000
_cell.length_b   1.000
_cell.length_c   1.000
_cell.angle_alpha   90.00
_cell.angle_beta   90.00
_cell.angle_gamma   90.00
#
_symmetry.space_group_name_H-M   'P 1'
#
loop_
_entity.id
_entity.type
_entity.pdbx_description
1 polymer ?
#
loop_
_entity_poly.entity_id
_entity_poly.type
_entity_poly.pdbx_seq_one_letter_code
_entity_poly.pdbx_strand_id
1 'polypeptide(L)'
;MRVPRRSLIYILVSTFVAVSLAATPTRAGDKETGFLDRTVNVAGTAYKYQVFVPDHWTKKQKWPVILFLHGAGERGDDGLIQTEVGIGTAIRRYRSRFPAIVVMPQCRKDVFWADTLAGVAMATLKAAQKEFHGDPTRIYLTGLSMGGYGTWYLAGRYPGKFAAIAPICGGILVPDKARAQSPDDHAPYTEAAKKIGPQTPVWIFHGGDDPVVPVTESRRMNEAMKAIGGEVHYTEYPGVGHNSWDKAYAEADFITWMLSKTTTTR
;
A
#
# COMPACT_ATOMS: atom_id res chain seq x y z
N MET A 1 41.66 -49.08 -63.67
CA MET A 1 41.28 -47.66 -63.83
C MET A 1 40.48 -47.22 -62.56
N ARG A 2 41.08 -46.39 -61.73
CA ARG A 2 40.46 -45.86 -60.54
C ARG A 2 40.03 -44.40 -60.79
N VAL A 3 38.74 -44.11 -60.65
CA VAL A 3 38.20 -42.77 -60.82
C VAL A 3 38.23 -42.06 -59.44
N PRO A 4 38.74 -40.82 -59.32
CA PRO A 4 38.80 -40.12 -58.04
C PRO A 4 37.43 -39.48 -57.73
N ARG A 5 36.98 -39.68 -56.50
CA ARG A 5 35.83 -39.02 -55.93
C ARG A 5 36.20 -37.57 -55.57
N ARG A 6 35.49 -36.61 -56.18
CA ARG A 6 35.58 -35.20 -55.80
C ARG A 6 34.60 -34.95 -54.62
N SER A 7 35.16 -34.59 -53.47
CA SER A 7 34.37 -34.12 -52.30
C SER A 7 33.97 -32.66 -52.51
N LEU A 8 32.64 -32.42 -52.54
CA LEU A 8 32.09 -31.07 -52.56
C LEU A 8 31.95 -30.57 -51.11
N ILE A 9 32.70 -29.55 -50.74
CA ILE A 9 32.61 -28.87 -49.44
C ILE A 9 31.57 -27.78 -49.60
N TYR A 10 30.41 -27.92 -48.90
CA TYR A 10 29.42 -26.88 -48.77
C TYR A 10 29.82 -25.94 -47.61
N ILE A 11 30.19 -24.70 -47.95
CA ILE A 11 30.39 -23.65 -46.96
C ILE A 11 29.03 -23.05 -46.64
N LEU A 12 28.52 -23.34 -45.44
CA LEU A 12 27.34 -22.66 -44.91
C LEU A 12 27.75 -21.27 -44.43
N VAL A 13 27.38 -20.24 -45.16
CA VAL A 13 27.50 -18.85 -44.72
C VAL A 13 26.30 -18.51 -43.86
N SER A 14 26.48 -18.54 -42.54
CA SER A 14 25.46 -18.10 -41.57
C SER A 14 25.49 -16.57 -41.49
N THR A 15 24.54 -15.92 -42.13
CA THR A 15 24.33 -14.48 -41.97
C THR A 15 23.64 -14.21 -40.60
N PHE A 16 24.40 -13.74 -39.63
CA PHE A 16 23.88 -13.20 -38.40
C PHE A 16 23.22 -11.83 -38.70
N VAL A 17 21.88 -11.78 -38.67
CA VAL A 17 21.15 -10.53 -38.65
C VAL A 17 21.16 -10.03 -37.21
N ALA A 18 22.03 -9.06 -36.91
CA ALA A 18 22.00 -8.33 -35.65
C ALA A 18 20.79 -7.41 -35.64
N VAL A 19 19.71 -7.83 -34.93
CA VAL A 19 18.58 -6.95 -34.64
C VAL A 19 19.06 -5.98 -33.54
N SER A 20 19.47 -4.80 -33.93
CA SER A 20 19.73 -3.69 -33.02
C SER A 20 18.39 -3.19 -32.50
N LEU A 21 18.00 -3.56 -31.26
CA LEU A 21 16.94 -2.88 -30.52
C LEU A 21 17.44 -1.47 -30.20
N ALA A 22 17.13 -0.53 -31.08
CA ALA A 22 17.27 0.87 -30.77
C ALA A 22 16.27 1.19 -29.64
N ALA A 23 16.78 1.45 -28.42
CA ALA A 23 15.99 2.05 -27.37
C ALA A 23 15.46 3.38 -27.92
N THR A 24 14.16 3.49 -28.08
CA THR A 24 13.51 4.76 -28.43
C THR A 24 13.86 5.77 -27.34
N PRO A 25 14.47 6.92 -27.66
CA PRO A 25 14.74 7.93 -26.65
C PRO A 25 13.40 8.40 -26.10
N THR A 26 13.18 8.24 -24.81
CA THR A 26 12.07 8.86 -24.08
C THR A 26 12.16 10.35 -24.31
N ARG A 27 11.16 10.90 -24.95
CA ARG A 27 11.07 12.34 -25.26
C ARG A 27 11.07 13.10 -23.94
N ALA A 28 12.03 14.00 -23.73
CA ALA A 28 12.08 14.88 -22.56
C ALA A 28 10.78 15.69 -22.49
N GLY A 29 9.84 15.28 -21.62
CA GLY A 29 8.54 15.92 -21.48
C GLY A 29 7.36 14.95 -21.29
N ASP A 30 7.53 13.65 -21.53
CA ASP A 30 6.45 12.68 -21.27
C ASP A 30 6.25 12.52 -19.77
N LYS A 31 5.03 12.85 -19.31
CA LYS A 31 4.63 12.68 -17.92
C LYS A 31 4.61 11.21 -17.60
N GLU A 32 5.46 10.77 -16.70
CA GLU A 32 5.34 9.41 -16.17
C GLU A 32 4.05 9.27 -15.38
N THR A 33 3.13 8.43 -15.85
CA THR A 33 1.85 8.10 -15.19
C THR A 33 1.66 6.59 -15.15
N GLY A 34 0.72 6.12 -14.34
CA GLY A 34 0.51 4.70 -14.12
C GLY A 34 1.32 4.16 -12.95
N PHE A 35 1.63 2.88 -12.96
CA PHE A 35 2.48 2.24 -11.94
C PHE A 35 3.95 2.41 -12.32
N LEU A 36 4.72 2.99 -11.42
CA LEU A 36 6.12 3.35 -11.62
C LEU A 36 7.00 2.67 -10.58
N ASP A 37 8.07 2.02 -11.04
CA ASP A 37 9.10 1.44 -10.18
C ASP A 37 9.96 2.53 -9.55
N ARG A 38 10.14 2.46 -8.23
CA ARG A 38 11.02 3.38 -7.49
C ARG A 38 11.83 2.60 -6.45
N THR A 39 12.91 3.22 -6.02
CA THR A 39 13.79 2.70 -4.96
C THR A 39 14.13 3.82 -3.98
N VAL A 40 14.14 3.49 -2.70
CA VAL A 40 14.63 4.38 -1.64
C VAL A 40 15.76 3.70 -0.87
N ASN A 41 16.76 4.45 -0.46
CA ASN A 41 17.84 3.95 0.39
C ASN A 41 17.56 4.35 1.84
N VAL A 42 17.52 3.38 2.73
CA VAL A 42 17.34 3.59 4.17
C VAL A 42 18.44 2.85 4.90
N ALA A 43 19.27 3.58 5.64
CA ALA A 43 20.40 3.03 6.39
C ALA A 43 21.32 2.12 5.54
N GLY A 44 21.63 2.52 4.29
CA GLY A 44 22.49 1.77 3.37
C GLY A 44 21.79 0.63 2.63
N THR A 45 20.53 0.33 2.92
CA THR A 45 19.75 -0.73 2.26
C THR A 45 18.77 -0.14 1.26
N ALA A 46 18.76 -0.68 0.03
CA ALA A 46 17.82 -0.30 -1.01
C ALA A 46 16.49 -1.05 -0.83
N TYR A 47 15.38 -0.30 -0.86
CA TYR A 47 14.01 -0.82 -0.79
C TYR A 47 13.25 -0.39 -2.03
N LYS A 48 12.73 -1.37 -2.77
CA LYS A 48 11.86 -1.13 -3.92
C LYS A 48 10.44 -0.79 -3.46
N TYR A 49 9.78 0.06 -4.22
CA TYR A 49 8.38 0.39 -4.03
C TYR A 49 7.73 0.80 -5.36
N GLN A 50 6.40 0.70 -5.43
CA GLN A 50 5.62 1.19 -6.55
C GLN A 50 4.98 2.53 -6.19
N VAL A 51 4.83 3.39 -7.20
CA VAL A 51 4.02 4.59 -7.11
C VAL A 51 3.02 4.57 -8.26
N PHE A 52 1.73 4.65 -7.95
CA PHE A 52 0.73 4.95 -8.95
C PHE A 52 0.58 6.46 -9.09
N VAL A 53 0.68 6.95 -10.32
CA VAL A 53 0.51 8.36 -10.69
C VAL A 53 -0.69 8.47 -11.63
N PRO A 54 -1.72 9.28 -11.30
CA PRO A 54 -2.92 9.41 -12.14
C PRO A 54 -2.61 10.03 -13.51
N ASP A 55 -3.38 9.66 -14.54
CA ASP A 55 -3.16 10.10 -15.94
C ASP A 55 -3.17 11.62 -16.13
N HIS A 56 -3.96 12.32 -15.31
CA HIS A 56 -4.08 13.78 -15.35
C HIS A 56 -3.12 14.49 -14.38
N TRP A 57 -2.13 13.78 -13.81
CA TRP A 57 -1.13 14.37 -12.93
C TRP A 57 -0.36 15.52 -13.60
N THR A 58 -0.08 16.56 -12.82
CA THR A 58 0.68 17.73 -13.26
C THR A 58 1.40 18.37 -12.08
N LYS A 59 2.56 18.97 -12.33
CA LYS A 59 3.32 19.77 -11.35
C LYS A 59 2.65 21.11 -10.99
N LYS A 60 1.56 21.51 -11.66
CA LYS A 60 0.88 22.77 -11.44
C LYS A 60 0.05 22.82 -10.16
N GLN A 61 -0.24 21.68 -9.56
CA GLN A 61 -1.02 21.57 -8.33
C GLN A 61 -0.39 20.55 -7.37
N LYS A 62 -0.77 20.65 -6.09
CA LYS A 62 -0.43 19.63 -5.09
C LYS A 62 -1.44 18.50 -5.12
N TRP A 63 -0.96 17.26 -4.93
CA TRP A 63 -1.74 16.03 -5.07
C TRP A 63 -1.96 15.34 -3.74
N PRO A 64 -3.15 14.77 -3.49
CA PRO A 64 -3.36 13.85 -2.38
C PRO A 64 -2.40 12.65 -2.51
N VAL A 65 -1.93 12.14 -1.37
CA VAL A 65 -1.02 10.99 -1.35
C VAL A 65 -1.57 9.92 -0.41
N ILE A 66 -1.75 8.72 -0.91
CA ILE A 66 -2.17 7.54 -0.14
C ILE A 66 -0.96 6.63 0.05
N LEU A 67 -0.59 6.33 1.29
CA LEU A 67 0.36 5.28 1.63
C LEU A 67 -0.43 3.99 1.84
N PHE A 68 -0.09 2.94 1.10
CA PHE A 68 -0.70 1.62 1.19
C PHE A 68 0.28 0.60 1.75
N LEU A 69 -0.14 -0.14 2.75
CA LEU A 69 0.61 -1.23 3.37
C LEU A 69 -0.05 -2.57 3.04
N HIS A 70 0.68 -3.44 2.36
CA HIS A 70 0.20 -4.75 1.93
C HIS A 70 0.18 -5.79 3.07
N GLY A 71 -0.40 -6.94 2.82
CA GLY A 71 -0.48 -8.07 3.75
C GLY A 71 0.80 -8.89 3.85
N ALA A 72 0.75 -9.98 4.60
CA ALA A 72 1.91 -10.85 4.80
C ALA A 72 2.29 -11.64 3.54
N GLY A 73 1.32 -11.90 2.65
CA GLY A 73 1.53 -12.66 1.42
C GLY A 73 2.40 -11.95 0.38
N GLU A 74 2.43 -10.62 0.42
CA GLU A 74 3.14 -9.79 -0.57
C GLU A 74 4.52 -9.36 -0.09
N ARG A 75 5.00 -9.92 1.03
CA ARG A 75 6.37 -9.72 1.51
C ARG A 75 7.40 -10.20 0.48
N GLY A 76 8.47 -9.44 0.28
CA GLY A 76 9.51 -9.76 -0.69
C GLY A 76 10.46 -8.59 -0.94
N ASP A 77 11.09 -8.63 -2.10
CA ASP A 77 12.02 -7.62 -2.59
C ASP A 77 11.99 -7.45 -4.13
N ASP A 78 10.99 -8.05 -4.78
CA ASP A 78 10.79 -7.89 -6.22
C ASP A 78 10.31 -6.47 -6.60
N GLY A 79 9.63 -5.79 -5.68
CA GLY A 79 9.05 -4.45 -5.87
C GLY A 79 7.74 -4.45 -6.67
N LEU A 80 7.09 -5.60 -6.87
CA LEU A 80 5.92 -5.76 -7.75
C LEU A 80 4.72 -6.40 -7.07
N ILE A 81 4.91 -7.53 -6.38
CA ILE A 81 3.80 -8.35 -5.87
C ILE A 81 2.85 -7.60 -4.93
N GLN A 82 3.31 -6.57 -4.23
CA GLN A 82 2.47 -5.72 -3.38
C GLN A 82 1.39 -4.95 -4.15
N THR A 83 1.47 -4.89 -5.48
CA THR A 83 0.45 -4.25 -6.33
C THR A 83 -0.65 -5.20 -6.78
N GLU A 84 -0.52 -6.52 -6.52
CA GLU A 84 -1.44 -7.53 -7.02
C GLU A 84 -2.65 -7.74 -6.11
N VAL A 85 -2.68 -7.07 -4.96
CA VAL A 85 -3.80 -7.14 -4.00
C VAL A 85 -4.27 -5.76 -3.55
N GLY A 86 -5.46 -5.70 -3.01
CA GLY A 86 -6.01 -4.52 -2.35
C GLY A 86 -6.07 -3.30 -3.27
N ILE A 87 -5.43 -2.21 -2.88
CA ILE A 87 -5.53 -0.93 -3.61
C ILE A 87 -4.96 -1.01 -5.04
N GLY A 88 -3.90 -1.81 -5.28
CA GLY A 88 -3.33 -1.97 -6.61
C GLY A 88 -4.31 -2.60 -7.60
N THR A 89 -5.00 -3.66 -7.17
CA THR A 89 -6.07 -4.30 -7.95
C THR A 89 -7.27 -3.36 -8.15
N ALA A 90 -7.65 -2.62 -7.11
CA ALA A 90 -8.74 -1.64 -7.20
C ALA A 90 -8.42 -0.51 -8.19
N ILE A 91 -7.20 -0.01 -8.21
CA ILE A 91 -6.74 1.00 -9.19
C ILE A 91 -6.85 0.46 -10.62
N ARG A 92 -6.42 -0.78 -10.88
CA ARG A 92 -6.53 -1.39 -12.21
C ARG A 92 -7.98 -1.52 -12.67
N ARG A 93 -8.90 -1.80 -11.74
CA ARG A 93 -10.34 -1.97 -12.03
C ARG A 93 -11.11 -0.66 -12.10
N TYR A 94 -10.76 0.32 -11.26
CA TYR A 94 -11.54 1.56 -11.05
C TYR A 94 -10.64 2.80 -11.11
N ARG A 95 -9.75 2.89 -12.09
CA ARG A 95 -8.68 3.90 -12.20
C ARG A 95 -9.13 5.34 -11.94
N SER A 96 -10.28 5.73 -12.48
CA SER A 96 -10.83 7.08 -12.34
C SER A 96 -11.23 7.45 -10.90
N ARG A 97 -11.41 6.46 -10.02
CA ARG A 97 -11.76 6.68 -8.61
C ARG A 97 -10.54 7.05 -7.75
N PHE A 98 -9.33 7.00 -8.32
CA PHE A 98 -8.08 7.24 -7.60
C PHE A 98 -7.35 8.49 -8.12
N PRO A 99 -7.91 9.72 -7.93
CA PRO A 99 -7.25 10.97 -8.30
C PRO A 99 -6.17 11.35 -7.26
N ALA A 100 -5.29 10.42 -6.93
CA ALA A 100 -4.27 10.53 -5.90
C ALA A 100 -2.98 9.81 -6.31
N ILE A 101 -1.85 10.25 -5.80
CA ILE A 101 -0.61 9.49 -5.82
C ILE A 101 -0.76 8.34 -4.82
N VAL A 102 -0.50 7.09 -5.21
CA VAL A 102 -0.55 5.95 -4.30
C VAL A 102 0.82 5.32 -4.17
N VAL A 103 1.35 5.30 -2.96
CA VAL A 103 2.69 4.80 -2.62
C VAL A 103 2.56 3.42 -2.00
N MET A 104 3.20 2.43 -2.60
CA MET A 104 3.09 1.02 -2.24
C MET A 104 4.49 0.44 -1.96
N PRO A 105 5.06 0.67 -0.76
CA PRO A 105 6.31 0.02 -0.37
C PRO A 105 6.15 -1.49 -0.25
N GLN A 106 7.25 -2.24 -0.37
CA GLN A 106 7.27 -3.67 -0.12
C GLN A 106 8.00 -3.99 1.18
N CYS A 107 7.32 -4.70 2.07
CA CYS A 107 7.88 -5.24 3.31
C CYS A 107 8.73 -6.47 3.00
N ARG A 108 9.90 -6.57 3.61
CA ARG A 108 10.79 -7.72 3.48
C ARG A 108 10.17 -8.98 4.12
N LYS A 109 10.70 -10.16 3.76
CA LYS A 109 10.32 -11.43 4.38
C LYS A 109 10.59 -11.40 5.88
N ASP A 110 9.79 -12.12 6.64
CA ASP A 110 9.93 -12.37 8.09
C ASP A 110 9.92 -11.14 9.00
N VAL A 111 9.47 -9.98 8.49
CA VAL A 111 9.31 -8.75 9.26
C VAL A 111 7.90 -8.17 9.08
N PHE A 112 7.58 -7.13 9.87
CA PHE A 112 6.27 -6.49 9.92
C PHE A 112 6.39 -4.99 9.67
N TRP A 113 5.24 -4.31 9.46
CA TRP A 113 5.15 -2.85 9.32
C TRP A 113 5.32 -2.13 10.67
N ALA A 114 6.44 -2.42 11.34
CA ALA A 114 6.82 -1.81 12.60
C ALA A 114 8.30 -1.39 12.56
N ASP A 115 8.76 -0.64 13.52
CA ASP A 115 10.16 -0.24 13.72
C ASP A 115 10.85 0.21 12.42
N THR A 116 11.84 -0.55 11.94
CA THR A 116 12.61 -0.22 10.72
C THR A 116 11.71 -0.12 9.49
N LEU A 117 10.75 -1.06 9.31
CA LEU A 117 9.89 -1.07 8.13
C LEU A 117 8.83 0.05 8.15
N ALA A 118 8.42 0.50 9.34
CA ALA A 118 7.65 1.74 9.47
C ALA A 118 8.47 2.94 8.99
N GLY A 119 9.76 3.00 9.32
CA GLY A 119 10.69 4.00 8.80
C GLY A 119 10.85 3.95 7.28
N VAL A 120 10.96 2.76 6.71
CA VAL A 120 11.00 2.54 5.25
C VAL A 120 9.72 3.05 4.58
N ALA A 121 8.54 2.69 5.10
CA ALA A 121 7.26 3.17 4.58
C ALA A 121 7.18 4.70 4.57
N MET A 122 7.61 5.34 5.65
CA MET A 122 7.66 6.82 5.73
C MET A 122 8.71 7.44 4.80
N ALA A 123 9.83 6.75 4.56
CA ALA A 123 10.84 7.22 3.61
C ALA A 123 10.33 7.17 2.17
N THR A 124 9.61 6.08 1.76
CA THR A 124 8.97 5.99 0.44
C THR A 124 7.89 7.05 0.26
N LEU A 125 7.07 7.28 1.28
CA LEU A 125 6.08 8.35 1.30
C LEU A 125 6.73 9.72 1.07
N LYS A 126 7.78 10.05 1.82
CA LYS A 126 8.52 11.32 1.70
C LYS A 126 9.14 11.49 0.30
N ALA A 127 9.72 10.44 -0.25
CA ALA A 127 10.32 10.46 -1.58
C ALA A 127 9.25 10.73 -2.66
N ALA A 128 8.13 10.00 -2.62
CA ALA A 128 7.03 10.18 -3.56
C ALA A 128 6.35 11.56 -3.43
N GLN A 129 6.16 12.07 -2.21
CA GLN A 129 5.65 13.43 -1.99
C GLN A 129 6.52 14.49 -2.66
N LYS A 130 7.85 14.36 -2.52
CA LYS A 130 8.81 15.28 -3.14
C LYS A 130 8.77 15.20 -4.66
N GLU A 131 8.77 13.99 -5.22
CA GLU A 131 8.83 13.74 -6.67
C GLU A 131 7.54 14.17 -7.37
N PHE A 132 6.38 13.83 -6.80
CA PHE A 132 5.07 14.00 -7.45
C PHE A 132 4.24 15.17 -6.90
N HIS A 133 4.84 16.15 -6.24
CA HIS A 133 4.15 17.33 -5.69
C HIS A 133 3.02 16.95 -4.70
N GLY A 134 3.29 16.01 -3.78
CA GLY A 134 2.33 15.61 -2.76
C GLY A 134 1.94 16.76 -1.83
N ASP A 135 0.65 16.87 -1.53
CA ASP A 135 0.12 17.84 -0.58
C ASP A 135 0.39 17.36 0.86
N PRO A 136 1.15 18.10 1.67
CA PRO A 136 1.45 17.68 3.05
C PRO A 136 0.23 17.65 3.97
N THR A 137 -0.87 18.31 3.61
CA THR A 137 -2.12 18.33 4.37
C THR A 137 -3.11 17.24 3.94
N ARG A 138 -2.84 16.57 2.82
CA ARG A 138 -3.69 15.51 2.25
C ARG A 138 -2.92 14.20 2.09
N ILE A 139 -2.43 13.67 3.24
CA ILE A 139 -1.72 12.40 3.32
C ILE A 139 -2.61 11.39 4.02
N TYR A 140 -2.79 10.24 3.42
CA TYR A 140 -3.68 9.19 3.90
C TYR A 140 -2.92 7.89 4.07
N LEU A 141 -3.43 7.02 4.94
CA LEU A 141 -2.83 5.73 5.21
C LEU A 141 -3.90 4.63 5.18
N THR A 142 -3.64 3.56 4.45
CA THR A 142 -4.49 2.38 4.42
C THR A 142 -3.62 1.13 4.30
N GLY A 143 -4.18 -0.01 4.70
CA GLY A 143 -3.48 -1.29 4.58
C GLY A 143 -4.38 -2.44 4.97
N LEU A 144 -4.05 -3.63 4.49
CA LEU A 144 -4.83 -4.83 4.70
C LEU A 144 -4.08 -5.87 5.54
N SER A 145 -4.77 -6.63 6.40
CA SER A 145 -4.18 -7.71 7.20
C SER A 145 -2.96 -7.22 7.98
N MET A 146 -1.77 -7.76 7.75
CA MET A 146 -0.51 -7.24 8.30
C MET A 146 -0.35 -5.72 8.07
N GLY A 147 -0.76 -5.21 6.91
CA GLY A 147 -0.79 -3.77 6.61
C GLY A 147 -1.86 -3.01 7.37
N GLY A 148 -2.97 -3.66 7.76
CA GLY A 148 -3.96 -3.10 8.67
C GLY A 148 -3.40 -2.89 10.08
N TYR A 149 -2.62 -3.85 10.60
CA TYR A 149 -1.81 -3.68 11.82
C TYR A 149 -0.81 -2.52 11.66
N GLY A 150 -0.10 -2.48 10.52
CA GLY A 150 0.81 -1.39 10.19
C GLY A 150 0.13 -0.03 10.13
N THR A 151 -1.13 0.02 9.67
CA THR A 151 -1.92 1.26 9.63
C THR A 151 -2.17 1.79 11.03
N TRP A 152 -2.60 0.95 11.97
CA TRP A 152 -2.76 1.33 13.37
C TRP A 152 -1.44 1.75 14.00
N TYR A 153 -0.37 0.97 13.76
CA TYR A 153 0.97 1.25 14.30
C TYR A 153 1.50 2.60 13.83
N LEU A 154 1.47 2.87 12.52
CA LEU A 154 1.99 4.12 11.97
C LEU A 154 1.15 5.33 12.42
N ALA A 155 -0.16 5.20 12.49
CA ALA A 155 -1.04 6.27 12.97
C ALA A 155 -0.71 6.67 14.42
N GLY A 156 -0.51 5.70 15.31
CA GLY A 156 -0.09 5.95 16.68
C GLY A 156 1.36 6.42 16.84
N ARG A 157 2.26 6.04 15.91
CA ARG A 157 3.67 6.44 15.90
C ARG A 157 3.88 7.85 15.35
N TYR A 158 2.99 8.31 14.46
CA TYR A 158 3.04 9.61 13.80
C TYR A 158 1.70 10.35 13.93
N PRO A 159 1.28 10.72 15.16
CA PRO A 159 -0.02 11.35 15.40
C PRO A 159 -0.14 12.67 14.62
N GLY A 160 -1.32 12.89 14.02
CA GLY A 160 -1.61 14.07 13.21
C GLY A 160 -0.94 14.11 11.84
N LYS A 161 -0.19 13.04 11.46
CA LYS A 161 0.47 12.96 10.14
C LYS A 161 -0.51 12.67 9.02
N PHE A 162 -1.52 11.86 9.29
CA PHE A 162 -2.47 11.39 8.29
C PHE A 162 -3.80 12.12 8.42
N ALA A 163 -4.31 12.62 7.29
CA ALA A 163 -5.60 13.30 7.22
C ALA A 163 -6.78 12.32 7.42
N ALA A 164 -6.60 11.07 7.06
CA ALA A 164 -7.48 9.96 7.41
C ALA A 164 -6.71 8.64 7.33
N ILE A 165 -7.20 7.63 8.05
CA ILE A 165 -6.65 6.27 7.98
C ILE A 165 -7.76 5.25 7.71
N ALA A 166 -7.41 4.15 7.03
CA ALA A 166 -8.34 3.05 6.77
C ALA A 166 -7.66 1.69 6.96
N PRO A 167 -7.67 1.14 8.17
CA PRO A 167 -7.21 -0.23 8.43
C PRO A 167 -8.26 -1.23 7.96
N ILE A 168 -7.82 -2.27 7.23
CA ILE A 168 -8.67 -3.33 6.71
C ILE A 168 -8.21 -4.67 7.30
N CYS A 169 -9.12 -5.42 7.93
CA CYS A 169 -8.90 -6.73 8.59
C CYS A 169 -7.56 -6.80 9.35
N GLY A 170 -7.22 -5.72 10.05
CA GLY A 170 -6.05 -5.63 10.93
C GLY A 170 -6.46 -5.50 12.40
N GLY A 171 -5.49 -5.36 13.29
CA GLY A 171 -5.73 -5.24 14.72
C GLY A 171 -4.59 -4.55 15.46
N ILE A 172 -4.69 -4.55 16.78
CA ILE A 172 -3.66 -4.06 17.71
C ILE A 172 -2.87 -5.24 18.28
N LEU A 173 -3.55 -6.32 18.62
CA LEU A 173 -2.95 -7.53 19.14
C LEU A 173 -2.76 -8.56 18.03
N VAL A 174 -1.60 -9.22 17.98
CA VAL A 174 -1.41 -10.36 17.08
C VAL A 174 -2.49 -11.44 17.35
N PRO A 175 -2.91 -12.22 16.33
CA PRO A 175 -4.11 -13.07 16.42
C PRO A 175 -4.20 -13.98 17.64
N ASP A 176 -3.11 -14.62 18.05
CA ASP A 176 -3.13 -15.52 19.23
C ASP A 176 -3.36 -14.74 20.54
N LYS A 177 -2.75 -13.55 20.67
CA LYS A 177 -3.00 -12.69 21.83
C LYS A 177 -4.43 -12.15 21.82
N ALA A 178 -4.95 -11.78 20.63
CA ALA A 178 -6.32 -11.30 20.48
C ALA A 178 -7.37 -12.37 20.87
N ARG A 179 -7.14 -13.64 20.51
CA ARG A 179 -8.02 -14.76 20.90
C ARG A 179 -7.95 -15.08 22.39
N ALA A 180 -6.78 -14.90 23.00
CA ALA A 180 -6.56 -15.13 24.43
C ALA A 180 -6.97 -13.91 25.29
N GLN A 181 -7.26 -12.76 24.68
CA GLN A 181 -7.61 -11.54 25.39
C GLN A 181 -8.94 -11.68 26.13
N SER A 182 -8.97 -11.26 27.40
CA SER A 182 -10.22 -11.17 28.15
C SER A 182 -11.20 -10.23 27.42
N PRO A 183 -12.49 -10.59 27.33
CA PRO A 183 -13.50 -9.71 26.76
C PRO A 183 -13.52 -8.31 27.40
N ASP A 184 -13.23 -8.21 28.69
CA ASP A 184 -13.27 -6.98 29.47
C ASP A 184 -11.95 -6.18 29.45
N ASP A 185 -10.87 -6.71 28.84
CA ASP A 185 -9.60 -5.99 28.75
C ASP A 185 -9.57 -5.11 27.50
N HIS A 186 -9.93 -3.86 27.67
CA HIS A 186 -9.92 -2.81 26.63
C HIS A 186 -8.64 -1.97 26.66
N ALA A 187 -7.71 -2.21 27.58
CA ALA A 187 -6.55 -1.36 27.82
C ALA A 187 -5.66 -1.18 26.56
N PRO A 188 -5.28 -2.21 25.77
CA PRO A 188 -4.45 -2.06 24.59
C PRO A 188 -5.08 -1.16 23.52
N TYR A 189 -6.38 -1.27 23.33
CA TYR A 189 -7.14 -0.52 22.32
C TYR A 189 -7.33 0.94 22.76
N THR A 190 -7.62 1.18 24.03
CA THR A 190 -7.70 2.52 24.61
C THR A 190 -6.38 3.25 24.51
N GLU A 191 -5.27 2.58 24.77
CA GLU A 191 -3.93 3.17 24.64
C GLU A 191 -3.60 3.49 23.18
N ALA A 192 -3.91 2.58 22.26
CA ALA A 192 -3.71 2.81 20.83
C ALA A 192 -4.55 4.01 20.35
N ALA A 193 -5.83 4.08 20.72
CA ALA A 193 -6.71 5.18 20.35
C ALA A 193 -6.18 6.53 20.88
N LYS A 194 -5.73 6.59 22.13
CA LYS A 194 -5.13 7.82 22.72
C LYS A 194 -3.89 8.27 21.96
N LYS A 195 -3.02 7.34 21.52
CA LYS A 195 -1.83 7.65 20.72
C LYS A 195 -2.18 8.23 19.35
N ILE A 196 -3.22 7.70 18.70
CA ILE A 196 -3.69 8.17 17.39
C ILE A 196 -4.34 9.55 17.51
N GLY A 197 -5.16 9.73 18.54
CA GLY A 197 -5.89 10.96 18.84
C GLY A 197 -7.19 11.12 18.06
N PRO A 198 -8.16 11.89 18.62
CA PRO A 198 -9.50 12.05 18.05
C PRO A 198 -9.52 12.85 16.73
N GLN A 199 -8.45 13.58 16.43
CA GLN A 199 -8.34 14.41 15.22
C GLN A 199 -8.07 13.61 13.95
N THR A 200 -7.83 12.28 14.05
CA THR A 200 -7.55 11.42 12.90
C THR A 200 -8.83 10.65 12.53
N PRO A 201 -9.55 11.03 11.46
CA PRO A 201 -10.70 10.28 10.97
C PRO A 201 -10.31 8.86 10.55
N VAL A 202 -11.16 7.89 10.89
CA VAL A 202 -10.90 6.47 10.66
C VAL A 202 -12.08 5.81 9.97
N TRP A 203 -11.80 5.01 8.92
CA TRP A 203 -12.79 4.06 8.40
C TRP A 203 -12.24 2.64 8.51
N ILE A 204 -12.81 1.86 9.40
CA ILE A 204 -12.40 0.49 9.70
C ILE A 204 -13.23 -0.48 8.85
N PHE A 205 -12.58 -1.47 8.23
CA PHE A 205 -13.24 -2.54 7.48
C PHE A 205 -12.82 -3.91 7.99
N HIS A 206 -13.78 -4.86 8.09
CA HIS A 206 -13.47 -6.24 8.49
C HIS A 206 -14.50 -7.22 7.95
N GLY A 207 -14.08 -8.46 7.70
CA GLY A 207 -14.98 -9.57 7.45
C GLY A 207 -15.53 -10.13 8.77
N GLY A 208 -16.86 -10.29 8.87
CA GLY A 208 -17.51 -10.78 10.10
C GLY A 208 -17.09 -12.20 10.49
N ASP A 209 -16.72 -13.01 9.50
CA ASP A 209 -16.35 -14.43 9.66
C ASP A 209 -14.84 -14.65 9.41
N ASP A 210 -14.02 -13.64 9.70
CA ASP A 210 -12.57 -13.71 9.50
C ASP A 210 -11.91 -14.75 10.43
N PRO A 211 -11.36 -15.87 9.88
CA PRO A 211 -10.73 -16.92 10.68
C PRO A 211 -9.26 -16.61 11.01
N VAL A 212 -8.66 -15.61 10.37
CA VAL A 212 -7.23 -15.26 10.51
C VAL A 212 -7.04 -14.18 11.57
N VAL A 213 -7.69 -13.03 11.38
CA VAL A 213 -7.68 -11.92 12.33
C VAL A 213 -9.06 -11.81 12.97
N PRO A 214 -9.19 -11.99 14.30
CA PRO A 214 -10.49 -11.90 14.96
C PRO A 214 -11.15 -10.54 14.69
N VAL A 215 -12.40 -10.54 14.24
CA VAL A 215 -13.18 -9.32 13.98
C VAL A 215 -13.32 -8.43 15.21
N THR A 216 -13.17 -9.02 16.41
CA THR A 216 -13.16 -8.31 17.70
C THR A 216 -12.07 -7.25 17.78
N GLU A 217 -10.96 -7.40 17.04
CA GLU A 217 -9.91 -6.38 16.95
C GLU A 217 -10.48 -5.05 16.41
N SER A 218 -11.21 -5.13 15.30
CA SER A 218 -11.84 -3.96 14.68
C SER A 218 -12.99 -3.41 15.49
N ARG A 219 -13.82 -4.26 16.11
CA ARG A 219 -14.93 -3.84 16.99
C ARG A 219 -14.39 -3.04 18.18
N ARG A 220 -13.36 -3.55 18.87
CA ARG A 220 -12.73 -2.89 20.02
C ARG A 220 -12.06 -1.57 19.63
N MET A 221 -11.38 -1.52 18.48
CA MET A 221 -10.79 -0.26 18.01
C MET A 221 -11.86 0.77 17.63
N ASN A 222 -12.97 0.35 17.01
CA ASN A 222 -14.11 1.23 16.75
C ASN A 222 -14.67 1.84 18.05
N GLU A 223 -14.85 1.03 19.09
CA GLU A 223 -15.29 1.48 20.41
C GLU A 223 -14.27 2.43 21.04
N ALA A 224 -13.00 2.06 21.05
CA ALA A 224 -11.93 2.86 21.64
C ALA A 224 -11.76 4.23 20.98
N MET A 225 -11.82 4.29 19.64
CA MET A 225 -11.74 5.56 18.89
C MET A 225 -12.97 6.43 19.13
N LYS A 226 -14.18 5.85 19.20
CA LYS A 226 -15.40 6.58 19.56
C LYS A 226 -15.34 7.12 20.98
N ALA A 227 -14.81 6.34 21.92
CA ALA A 227 -14.70 6.73 23.33
C ALA A 227 -13.81 7.97 23.55
N ILE A 228 -12.85 8.22 22.66
CA ILE A 228 -12.03 9.44 22.71
C ILE A 228 -12.61 10.61 21.86
N GLY A 229 -13.82 10.45 21.31
CA GLY A 229 -14.47 11.48 20.49
C GLY A 229 -13.97 11.55 19.04
N GLY A 230 -13.36 10.47 18.52
CA GLY A 230 -12.88 10.41 17.13
C GLY A 230 -14.04 10.25 16.12
N GLU A 231 -13.83 10.77 14.90
CA GLU A 231 -14.67 10.47 13.75
C GLU A 231 -14.38 9.05 13.27
N VAL A 232 -15.33 8.11 13.45
CA VAL A 232 -15.12 6.70 13.10
C VAL A 232 -16.28 6.16 12.27
N HIS A 233 -15.93 5.61 11.11
CA HIS A 233 -16.79 4.75 10.32
C HIS A 233 -16.35 3.29 10.53
N TYR A 234 -17.29 2.37 10.63
CA TYR A 234 -17.02 0.95 10.74
C TYR A 234 -17.95 0.17 9.83
N THR A 235 -17.32 -0.61 8.93
CA THR A 235 -18.03 -1.52 8.03
C THR A 235 -17.57 -2.95 8.32
N GLU A 236 -18.47 -3.76 8.83
CA GLU A 236 -18.30 -5.20 8.99
C GLU A 236 -19.11 -5.90 7.90
N TYR A 237 -18.47 -6.81 7.18
CA TYR A 237 -19.11 -7.56 6.10
C TYR A 237 -19.55 -8.94 6.60
N PRO A 238 -20.86 -9.17 6.88
CA PRO A 238 -21.35 -10.47 7.31
C PRO A 238 -21.05 -11.55 6.27
N GLY A 239 -20.69 -12.75 6.72
CA GLY A 239 -20.38 -13.89 5.84
C GLY A 239 -19.07 -13.76 5.06
N VAL A 240 -18.27 -12.73 5.32
CA VAL A 240 -16.97 -12.51 4.65
C VAL A 240 -15.85 -12.93 5.57
N GLY A 241 -14.94 -13.75 5.04
CA GLY A 241 -13.73 -14.18 5.72
C GLY A 241 -12.64 -13.12 5.68
N HIS A 242 -11.37 -13.57 5.70
CA HIS A 242 -10.21 -12.67 5.79
C HIS A 242 -10.08 -11.70 4.61
N ASN A 243 -10.43 -12.11 3.38
CA ASN A 243 -10.41 -11.23 2.21
C ASN A 243 -11.60 -10.24 2.23
N SER A 244 -11.59 -9.30 3.14
CA SER A 244 -12.53 -8.17 3.15
C SER A 244 -12.05 -6.96 2.34
N TRP A 245 -10.76 -6.93 1.96
CA TRP A 245 -10.17 -5.80 1.24
C TRP A 245 -10.70 -5.60 -0.17
N ASP A 246 -11.10 -6.66 -0.87
CA ASP A 246 -11.69 -6.53 -2.21
C ASP A 246 -13.01 -5.75 -2.14
N LYS A 247 -13.83 -6.02 -1.12
CA LYS A 247 -15.07 -5.28 -0.86
C LYS A 247 -14.77 -3.84 -0.40
N ALA A 248 -13.84 -3.67 0.55
CA ALA A 248 -13.50 -2.37 1.10
C ALA A 248 -13.00 -1.40 0.01
N TYR A 249 -12.06 -1.81 -0.85
CA TYR A 249 -11.59 -0.95 -1.95
C TYR A 249 -12.60 -0.82 -3.09
N ALA A 250 -13.63 -1.65 -3.17
CA ALA A 250 -14.74 -1.51 -4.11
C ALA A 250 -15.85 -0.57 -3.61
N GLU A 251 -15.89 -0.23 -2.31
CA GLU A 251 -16.87 0.71 -1.77
C GLU A 251 -16.85 2.04 -2.53
N ALA A 252 -18.03 2.48 -2.97
CA ALA A 252 -18.16 3.64 -3.84
C ALA A 252 -17.63 4.93 -3.19
N ASP A 253 -17.92 5.10 -1.90
CA ASP A 253 -17.65 6.32 -1.16
C ASP A 253 -16.30 6.34 -0.44
N PHE A 254 -15.60 5.18 -0.37
CA PHE A 254 -14.41 5.04 0.44
C PHE A 254 -13.30 6.02 0.05
N ILE A 255 -12.90 6.02 -1.21
CA ILE A 255 -11.82 6.90 -1.68
C ILE A 255 -12.26 8.37 -1.63
N THR A 256 -13.50 8.67 -1.98
CA THR A 256 -14.05 10.03 -1.91
C THR A 256 -14.07 10.54 -0.47
N TRP A 257 -14.55 9.72 0.48
CA TRP A 257 -14.49 10.05 1.91
C TRP A 257 -13.05 10.31 2.36
N MET A 258 -12.12 9.43 2.03
CA MET A 258 -10.72 9.58 2.42
C MET A 258 -10.15 10.90 1.89
N LEU A 259 -10.32 11.18 0.60
CA LEU A 259 -9.78 12.36 -0.05
C LEU A 259 -10.47 13.69 0.36
N SER A 260 -11.63 13.62 1.01
CA SER A 260 -12.31 14.79 1.58
C SER A 260 -11.68 15.32 2.87
N LYS A 261 -10.82 14.52 3.52
CA LYS A 261 -10.18 14.88 4.78
C LYS A 261 -8.88 15.64 4.58
N THR A 262 -8.60 16.57 5.49
CA THR A 262 -7.34 17.34 5.51
C THR A 262 -6.81 17.44 6.94
N THR A 263 -5.49 17.47 7.10
CA THR A 263 -4.91 17.88 8.38
C THR A 263 -4.91 19.40 8.47
N THR A 264 -5.26 19.93 9.64
CA THR A 264 -4.94 21.33 9.96
C THR A 264 -3.44 21.45 10.11
N THR A 265 -2.78 22.25 9.27
CA THR A 265 -1.35 22.56 9.43
C THR A 265 -1.17 23.26 10.78
N ARG A 266 -0.43 22.63 11.68
CA ARG A 266 0.11 23.30 12.87
C ARG A 266 1.47 23.86 12.57
#